data_56de7b7c0b2bcce9a515a0d3cd0927d9
#
_entry.id   56de7b7c0b2bcce9a515a0d3cd0927d9
#
_cell.length_a   1.000
_cell.length_b   1.000
_cell.length_c   1.000
_cell.angle_alpha   90.00
_cell.angle_beta   90.00
_cell.angle_gamma   90.00
#
_symmetry.space_group_name_H-M   'P 1'
#
loop_
_entity.id
_entity.type
_entity.pdbx_description
1 polymer ?
#
loop_
_entity_poly.entity_id
_entity_poly.type
_entity_poly.pdbx_seq_one_letter_code
_entity_poly.pdbx_strand_id
1 'polypeptide(L)'
;YMGSVKVLSRDDKKGEFLLYMVLDFPFPLKDRDLVVQGKMVKDAQGVISIKNKAIDKGYAKNPDYVRLTHYEGDWSFQKLANNKVKVSTYGYANPEGSIPLTFVNMFVQQQPYQMLQKMKLELAQRSSIPALPEALR
;
A
#
# COMPACT_ATOMS: atom_id res chain seq x y z
N TYR A 1 8.35 -7.43 4.44
CA TYR A 1 8.45 -6.61 5.65
C TYR A 1 7.12 -6.00 6.11
N MET A 2 6.02 -6.38 5.50
CA MET A 2 4.70 -6.03 6.01
C MET A 2 4.42 -6.84 7.28
N GLY A 3 4.34 -6.20 8.44
CA GLY A 3 4.05 -6.86 9.70
C GLY A 3 2.56 -7.10 9.88
N SER A 4 1.75 -6.04 9.86
CA SER A 4 0.30 -6.13 10.01
C SER A 4 -0.40 -4.96 9.36
N VAL A 5 -1.68 -5.17 9.02
CA VAL A 5 -2.56 -4.14 8.48
C VAL A 5 -3.90 -4.21 9.21
N LYS A 6 -4.40 -3.06 9.64
CA LYS A 6 -5.72 -2.93 10.26
C LYS A 6 -6.53 -1.88 9.52
N VAL A 7 -7.74 -2.22 9.12
CA VAL A 7 -8.66 -1.25 8.52
C VAL A 7 -9.31 -0.44 9.64
N LEU A 8 -9.05 0.87 9.65
CA LEU A 8 -9.63 1.79 10.65
C LEU A 8 -11.01 2.30 10.22
N SER A 9 -11.16 2.61 8.94
CA SER A 9 -12.43 3.02 8.36
C SER A 9 -12.47 2.73 6.88
N ARG A 10 -13.67 2.61 6.32
CA ARG A 10 -13.89 2.32 4.92
C ARG A 10 -15.22 2.91 4.45
N ASP A 11 -15.20 3.64 3.35
CA ASP A 11 -16.40 4.17 2.69
C ASP A 11 -16.39 3.73 1.23
N ASP A 12 -17.12 2.67 0.91
CA ASP A 12 -17.15 2.07 -0.42
C ASP A 12 -17.86 2.95 -1.46
N LYS A 13 -18.76 3.84 -1.02
CA LYS A 13 -19.44 4.78 -1.91
C LYS A 13 -18.51 5.87 -2.41
N LYS A 14 -17.65 6.38 -1.54
CA LYS A 14 -16.66 7.40 -1.88
C LYS A 14 -15.35 6.80 -2.38
N GLY A 15 -15.12 5.50 -2.17
CA GLY A 15 -13.86 4.85 -2.47
C GLY A 15 -12.74 5.26 -1.52
N GLU A 16 -13.06 5.68 -0.30
CA GLU A 16 -12.10 6.15 0.68
C GLU A 16 -11.88 5.10 1.77
N PHE A 17 -10.65 5.05 2.29
CA PHE A 17 -10.33 4.16 3.41
C PHE A 17 -9.18 4.72 4.24
N LEU A 18 -9.11 4.23 5.48
CA LEU A 18 -8.05 4.54 6.42
C LEU A 18 -7.49 3.24 6.97
N LEU A 19 -6.18 3.07 6.87
CA LEU A 19 -5.47 1.87 7.32
C LEU A 19 -4.44 2.23 8.38
N TYR A 20 -4.21 1.33 9.31
CA TYR A 20 -3.04 1.34 10.18
C TYR A 20 -2.15 0.18 9.79
N MET A 21 -0.88 0.47 9.53
CA MET A 21 0.09 -0.52 9.06
C MET A 21 1.31 -0.54 9.97
N VAL A 22 1.82 -1.73 10.22
CA VAL A 22 3.11 -1.93 10.89
C VAL A 22 4.06 -2.58 9.89
N LEU A 23 5.24 -2.02 9.76
CA LEU A 23 6.31 -2.52 8.89
C LEU A 23 7.42 -3.11 9.76
N ASP A 24 7.71 -4.39 9.56
CA ASP A 24 8.77 -5.08 10.27
C ASP A 24 10.13 -4.71 9.67
N PHE A 25 10.99 -4.17 10.50
CA PHE A 25 12.36 -3.85 10.11
C PHE A 25 13.33 -4.83 10.76
N PRO A 26 14.46 -5.16 10.10
CA PRO A 26 15.42 -6.07 10.69
C PRO A 26 16.14 -5.45 11.89
N PHE A 27 16.42 -6.29 12.89
CA PHE A 27 17.20 -5.88 14.06
C PHE A 27 18.56 -5.28 13.63
N PRO A 28 19.06 -4.21 14.25
CA PRO A 28 18.57 -3.56 15.47
C PRO A 28 17.62 -2.38 15.23
N LEU A 29 17.06 -2.25 14.05
CA LEU A 29 16.16 -1.15 13.71
C LEU A 29 14.79 -1.36 14.37
N LYS A 30 14.19 -0.27 14.84
CA LYS A 30 12.80 -0.31 15.30
C LYS A 30 11.87 -0.51 14.12
N ASP A 31 10.78 -1.21 14.34
CA ASP A 31 9.70 -1.28 13.39
C ASP A 31 9.09 0.10 13.13
N ARG A 32 8.47 0.26 11.99
CA ARG A 32 7.77 1.48 11.62
C ARG A 32 6.28 1.22 11.59
N ASP A 33 5.52 2.25 11.96
CA ASP A 33 4.08 2.24 11.75
C ASP A 33 3.64 3.47 10.99
N LEU A 34 2.47 3.40 10.39
CA LEU A 34 1.89 4.53 9.68
C LEU A 34 0.38 4.42 9.59
N VAL A 35 -0.26 5.56 9.51
CA VAL A 35 -1.68 5.67 9.17
C VAL A 35 -1.77 6.12 7.72
N VAL A 36 -2.45 5.35 6.90
CA VAL A 36 -2.57 5.59 5.47
C VAL A 36 -4.00 5.95 5.13
N GLN A 37 -4.17 7.10 4.50
CA GLN A 37 -5.42 7.50 3.88
C GLN A 37 -5.38 7.18 2.39
N GLY A 38 -6.34 6.40 1.92
CA GLY A 38 -6.42 5.98 0.54
C GLY A 38 -7.70 6.41 -0.14
N LYS A 39 -7.62 6.59 -1.45
CA LYS A 39 -8.77 6.87 -2.30
C LYS A 39 -8.67 6.09 -3.61
N MET A 40 -9.76 5.41 -3.95
CA MET A 40 -9.92 4.67 -5.19
C MET A 40 -10.76 5.50 -6.16
N VAL A 41 -10.29 5.60 -7.40
CA VAL A 41 -10.97 6.37 -8.46
C VAL A 41 -10.94 5.55 -9.76
N LYS A 42 -12.01 5.62 -10.52
CA LYS A 42 -12.09 5.06 -11.88
C LYS A 42 -12.29 6.22 -12.85
N ASP A 43 -11.39 6.35 -13.82
CA ASP A 43 -11.49 7.43 -14.80
C ASP A 43 -12.41 7.09 -15.99
N ALA A 44 -12.56 8.03 -16.91
CA ALA A 44 -13.43 7.88 -18.08
C ALA A 44 -12.97 6.75 -19.03
N GLN A 45 -11.68 6.40 -19.01
CA GLN A 45 -11.12 5.30 -19.80
C GLN A 45 -11.18 3.95 -19.10
N GLY A 46 -11.73 3.91 -17.88
CA GLY A 46 -11.85 2.69 -17.09
C GLY A 46 -10.59 2.32 -16.29
N VAL A 47 -9.59 3.19 -16.24
CA VAL A 47 -8.40 2.97 -15.43
C VAL A 47 -8.73 3.21 -13.97
N ILE A 48 -8.44 2.23 -13.13
CA ILE A 48 -8.64 2.32 -11.68
C ILE A 48 -7.32 2.75 -11.05
N SER A 49 -7.38 3.79 -10.24
CA SER A 49 -6.23 4.31 -9.48
C SER A 49 -6.53 4.25 -7.99
N ILE A 50 -5.53 3.84 -7.22
CA ILE A 50 -5.57 3.89 -5.75
C ILE A 50 -4.42 4.79 -5.31
N LYS A 51 -4.76 5.89 -4.67
CA LYS A 51 -3.77 6.84 -4.14
C LYS A 51 -3.75 6.77 -2.63
N ASN A 52 -2.58 6.50 -2.09
CA ASN A 52 -2.35 6.35 -0.66
C ASN A 52 -1.33 7.36 -0.19
N LYS A 53 -1.59 7.94 0.98
CA LYS A 53 -0.61 8.81 1.63
C LYS A 53 -0.67 8.64 3.14
N ALA A 54 0.46 8.80 3.81
CA ALA A 54 0.51 8.85 5.25
C ALA A 54 -0.12 10.13 5.78
N ILE A 55 -0.83 10.01 6.90
CA ILE A 55 -1.36 11.14 7.65
C ILE A 55 -0.89 11.04 9.10
N ASP A 56 -0.75 12.18 9.78
CA ASP A 56 -0.26 12.23 11.16
C ASP A 56 -1.41 12.31 12.19
N LYS A 57 -2.45 11.52 11.98
CA LYS A 57 -3.61 11.43 12.87
C LYS A 57 -4.38 10.13 12.62
N GLY A 58 -5.32 9.83 13.48
CA GLY A 58 -6.24 8.70 13.27
C GLY A 58 -5.89 7.44 14.05
N TYR A 59 -4.71 7.35 14.62
CA TYR A 59 -4.28 6.24 15.48
C TYR A 59 -3.18 6.70 16.43
N ALA A 60 -3.27 6.28 17.69
CA ALA A 60 -2.32 6.68 18.71
C ALA A 60 -0.91 6.18 18.39
N LYS A 61 0.10 7.02 18.67
CA LYS A 61 1.50 6.65 18.50
C LYS A 61 1.91 5.62 19.56
N ASN A 62 2.72 4.65 19.14
CA ASN A 62 3.33 3.66 20.00
C ASN A 62 4.83 3.97 20.12
N PRO A 63 5.37 4.14 21.35
CA PRO A 63 6.79 4.48 21.53
C PRO A 63 7.74 3.38 21.05
N ASP A 64 7.26 2.14 20.87
CA ASP A 64 8.08 1.05 20.36
C ASP A 64 8.28 1.13 18.84
N TYR A 65 7.50 1.95 18.14
CA TYR A 65 7.56 2.12 16.70
C TYR A 65 7.99 3.53 16.32
N VAL A 66 8.56 3.65 15.13
CA VAL A 66 8.79 4.97 14.50
C VAL A 66 7.59 5.26 13.60
N ARG A 67 6.84 6.32 13.90
CA ARG A 67 5.69 6.74 13.09
C ARG A 67 6.16 7.42 11.81
N LEU A 68 5.82 6.85 10.66
CA LEU A 68 6.08 7.46 9.36
C LEU A 68 4.98 8.46 9.02
N THR A 69 5.38 9.66 8.62
CA THR A 69 4.47 10.74 8.23
C THR A 69 4.65 11.17 6.78
N HIS A 70 5.72 10.70 6.12
CA HIS A 70 6.02 10.99 4.73
C HIS A 70 6.05 9.69 3.92
N TYR A 71 4.91 9.31 3.42
CA TYR A 71 4.72 8.15 2.57
C TYR A 71 3.65 8.44 1.54
N GLU A 72 3.91 8.06 0.30
CA GLU A 72 2.94 8.04 -0.78
C GLU A 72 3.06 6.71 -1.52
N GLY A 73 1.93 6.12 -1.88
CA GLY A 73 1.90 4.87 -2.63
C GLY A 73 0.73 4.88 -3.60
N ASP A 74 1.04 4.86 -4.90
CA ASP A 74 0.02 4.90 -5.94
C ASP A 74 -0.04 3.55 -6.66
N TRP A 75 -1.25 3.11 -6.97
CA TRP A 75 -1.52 1.94 -7.78
C TRP A 75 -2.38 2.32 -8.96
N SER A 76 -2.14 1.70 -10.10
CA SER A 76 -2.94 1.89 -11.30
C SER A 76 -3.21 0.53 -11.94
N PHE A 77 -4.46 0.33 -12.34
CA PHE A 77 -4.94 -0.91 -12.97
C PHE A 77 -5.62 -0.56 -14.28
N GLN A 78 -5.02 -0.98 -15.38
CA GLN A 78 -5.52 -0.72 -16.73
C GLN A 78 -5.83 -2.03 -17.44
N LYS A 79 -7.07 -2.19 -17.89
CA LYS A 79 -7.48 -3.35 -18.67
C LYS A 79 -6.86 -3.29 -20.06
N LEU A 80 -6.18 -4.36 -20.46
CA LEU A 80 -5.59 -4.50 -21.78
C LEU A 80 -6.38 -5.52 -22.62
N ALA A 81 -6.01 -5.67 -23.90
CA ALA A 81 -6.52 -6.71 -24.75
C ALA A 81 -6.17 -8.11 -24.19
N ASN A 82 -6.92 -9.16 -24.59
CA ASN A 82 -6.70 -10.53 -24.20
C ASN A 82 -6.89 -10.80 -22.68
N ASN A 83 -7.80 -10.09 -22.03
CA ASN A 83 -8.11 -10.25 -20.60
C ASN A 83 -6.92 -10.03 -19.68
N LYS A 84 -5.94 -9.26 -20.12
CA LYS A 84 -4.80 -8.86 -19.30
C LYS A 84 -5.06 -7.54 -18.60
N VAL A 85 -4.42 -7.35 -17.46
CA VAL A 85 -4.46 -6.10 -16.70
C VAL A 85 -3.02 -5.62 -16.49
N LYS A 86 -2.76 -4.37 -16.88
CA LYS A 86 -1.50 -3.71 -16.55
C LYS A 86 -1.61 -3.12 -15.17
N VAL A 87 -0.73 -3.57 -14.28
CA VAL A 87 -0.64 -3.05 -12.91
C VAL A 87 0.63 -2.23 -12.80
N SER A 88 0.49 -0.99 -12.37
CA SER A 88 1.61 -0.09 -12.11
C SER A 88 1.56 0.37 -10.66
N THR A 89 2.71 0.50 -10.03
CA THR A 89 2.81 1.01 -8.68
C THR A 89 3.97 1.98 -8.57
N TYR A 90 3.76 3.03 -7.78
CA TYR A 90 4.76 4.03 -7.43
C TYR A 90 4.74 4.19 -5.91
N GLY A 91 5.91 4.25 -5.30
CA GLY A 91 6.02 4.45 -3.88
C GLY A 91 7.13 5.43 -3.52
N TYR A 92 6.87 6.24 -2.52
CA TYR A 92 7.84 7.11 -1.87
C TYR A 92 7.67 7.00 -0.37
N ALA A 93 8.77 6.86 0.35
CA ALA A 93 8.74 6.86 1.81
C ALA A 93 10.02 7.48 2.36
N ASN A 94 9.86 8.31 3.40
CA ASN A 94 10.97 8.68 4.25
C ASN A 94 10.95 7.74 5.46
N PRO A 95 11.90 6.81 5.58
CA PRO A 95 11.87 5.81 6.65
C PRO A 95 12.16 6.37 8.03
N GLU A 96 12.55 7.64 8.14
CA GLU A 96 12.92 8.31 9.38
C GLU A 96 14.09 7.62 10.10
N GLY A 97 14.80 8.39 10.89
CA GLY A 97 15.94 7.89 11.66
C GLY A 97 17.17 7.59 10.81
N SER A 98 18.18 7.00 11.46
CA SER A 98 19.45 6.64 10.83
C SER A 98 19.37 5.21 10.33
N ILE A 99 19.20 5.01 9.01
CA ILE A 99 19.07 3.70 8.39
C ILE A 99 20.26 3.47 7.45
N PRO A 100 20.98 2.35 7.57
CA PRO A 100 22.06 2.01 6.65
C PRO A 100 21.57 1.95 5.19
N LEU A 101 22.40 2.43 4.26
CA LEU A 101 22.05 2.51 2.84
C LEU A 101 21.65 1.16 2.24
N THR A 102 22.26 0.07 2.72
CA THR A 102 21.91 -1.29 2.29
C THR A 102 20.43 -1.62 2.48
N PHE A 103 19.86 -1.20 3.63
CA PHE A 103 18.45 -1.41 3.91
C PHE A 103 17.55 -0.51 3.05
N VAL A 104 17.98 0.74 2.83
CA VAL A 104 17.25 1.67 1.96
C VAL A 104 17.14 1.09 0.55
N ASN A 105 18.23 0.59 -0.01
CA ASN A 105 18.23 -0.01 -1.34
C ASN A 105 17.33 -1.24 -1.43
N MET A 106 17.29 -2.06 -0.39
CA MET A 106 16.39 -3.21 -0.32
C MET A 106 14.93 -2.77 -0.44
N PHE A 107 14.52 -1.74 0.30
CA PHE A 107 13.16 -1.22 0.26
C PHE A 107 12.79 -0.59 -1.08
N VAL A 108 13.72 0.13 -1.69
CA VAL A 108 13.45 0.86 -2.94
C VAL A 108 13.42 -0.06 -4.16
N GLN A 109 14.25 -1.09 -4.19
CA GLN A 109 14.43 -1.92 -5.36
C GLN A 109 13.82 -3.33 -5.23
N GLN A 110 14.13 -4.03 -4.16
CA GLN A 110 13.75 -5.44 -4.02
C GLN A 110 12.30 -5.63 -3.57
N GLN A 111 11.84 -4.83 -2.62
CA GLN A 111 10.51 -5.00 -2.03
C GLN A 111 9.36 -4.79 -3.02
N PRO A 112 9.34 -3.72 -3.83
CA PRO A 112 8.27 -3.53 -4.82
C PRO A 112 8.21 -4.69 -5.83
N TYR A 113 9.35 -5.17 -6.28
CA TYR A 113 9.42 -6.30 -7.21
C TYR A 113 8.85 -7.58 -6.58
N GLN A 114 9.30 -7.92 -5.37
CA GLN A 114 8.82 -9.11 -4.67
C GLN A 114 7.33 -9.03 -4.36
N MET A 115 6.85 -7.87 -3.98
CA MET A 115 5.42 -7.62 -3.71
C MET A 115 4.57 -7.90 -4.93
N LEU A 116 4.98 -7.41 -6.11
CA LEU A 116 4.26 -7.67 -7.36
C LEU A 116 4.27 -9.14 -7.75
N GLN A 117 5.39 -9.84 -7.55
CA GLN A 117 5.48 -11.28 -7.80
C GLN A 117 4.54 -12.07 -6.88
N LYS A 118 4.52 -11.76 -5.59
CA LYS A 118 3.63 -12.41 -4.62
C LYS A 118 2.17 -12.15 -4.93
N MET A 119 1.84 -10.92 -5.29
CA MET A 119 0.48 -10.56 -5.69
C MET A 119 0.01 -11.38 -6.90
N LYS A 120 0.86 -11.52 -7.91
CA LYS A 120 0.57 -12.30 -9.11
C LYS A 120 0.29 -13.77 -8.76
N LEU A 121 1.11 -14.37 -7.90
CA LEU A 121 0.93 -15.75 -7.46
C LEU A 121 -0.37 -15.93 -6.66
N GLU A 122 -0.66 -15.01 -5.75
CA GLU A 122 -1.85 -15.08 -4.93
C GLU A 122 -3.13 -14.94 -5.75
N LEU A 123 -3.14 -14.02 -6.72
CA LEU A 123 -4.29 -13.85 -7.63
C LEU A 123 -4.55 -15.11 -8.47
N ALA A 124 -3.49 -15.78 -8.92
CA ALA A 124 -3.63 -17.03 -9.67
C ALA A 124 -4.21 -18.17 -8.84
N GLN A 125 -4.07 -18.13 -7.52
CA GLN A 125 -4.55 -19.16 -6.59
C GLN A 125 -5.96 -18.89 -6.03
N ARG A 126 -6.50 -17.68 -6.24
CA ARG A 126 -7.82 -17.34 -5.71
C ARG A 126 -8.93 -18.09 -6.45
N SER A 127 -9.83 -18.67 -5.67
CA SER A 127 -11.02 -19.38 -6.18
C SER A 127 -12.26 -18.49 -6.27
N SER A 128 -12.24 -17.31 -5.66
CA SER A 128 -13.38 -16.39 -5.68
C SER A 128 -12.89 -14.95 -5.93
N ILE A 129 -13.74 -14.19 -6.63
CA ILE A 129 -13.48 -12.78 -6.95
C ILE A 129 -14.52 -11.94 -6.20
N PRO A 130 -14.10 -11.08 -5.25
CA PRO A 130 -15.04 -10.21 -4.58
C PRO A 130 -15.61 -9.16 -5.54
N ALA A 131 -16.81 -8.66 -5.24
CA ALA A 131 -17.41 -7.58 -6.01
C ALA A 131 -16.58 -6.28 -5.88
N LEU A 132 -16.57 -5.48 -6.95
CA LEU A 132 -15.95 -4.17 -6.91
C LEU A 132 -16.68 -3.25 -5.92
N PRO A 133 -15.95 -2.39 -5.17
CA PRO A 133 -16.57 -1.33 -4.38
C PRO A 133 -17.45 -0.44 -5.25
N GLU A 134 -18.50 0.12 -4.66
CA GLU A 134 -19.49 0.94 -5.40
C GLU A 134 -18.82 2.10 -6.16
N ALA A 135 -17.80 2.74 -5.57
CA ALA A 135 -17.06 3.83 -6.20
C ALA A 135 -16.37 3.43 -7.51
N LEU A 136 -16.13 2.14 -7.75
CA LEU A 136 -15.43 1.62 -8.93
C LEU A 136 -16.35 0.91 -9.92
N ARG A 137 -17.62 0.85 -9.63
CA ARG A 137 -18.62 0.21 -10.52
C ARG A 137 -19.01 1.08 -11.70
#